data_3886c8f5a9dc6dc00fb259dba9b4a568
#
_entry.id   3886c8f5a9dc6dc00fb259dba9b4a568
#
_cell.length_a   1.000
_cell.length_b   1.000
_cell.length_c   1.000
_cell.angle_alpha   90.00
_cell.angle_beta   90.00
_cell.angle_gamma   90.00
#
_symmetry.space_group_name_H-M   'P 1'
#
loop_
_entity.id
_entity.type
_entity.pdbx_description
1 polymer ?
#
loop_
_entity_poly.entity_id
_entity_poly.type
_entity_poly.pdbx_seq_one_letter_code
_entity_poly.pdbx_strand_id
1 'polypeptide(L)'
;VEQGASTIKKDNLSFFIGNFMEDDDIDWDNVSIVMIDVDPHDGAQERVMMDWLRDKGWKGIMLHDDIGPGWPDIQLMWDEIPEPKIDVTEIAHMSGTGLVNFGEAHEVSIV
;
A
#
# COMPACT_ATOMS: atom_id res chain seq x y z
N VAL A 1 7.66 16.31 0.04
CA VAL A 1 6.64 15.71 0.90
C VAL A 1 6.66 16.28 2.31
N GLU A 2 7.85 16.40 2.90
CA GLU A 2 7.99 16.99 4.23
C GLU A 2 7.45 18.41 4.33
N GLN A 3 7.73 19.25 3.33
CA GLN A 3 7.21 20.61 3.29
C GLN A 3 5.69 20.68 3.20
N GLY A 4 5.09 19.80 2.38
CA GLY A 4 3.65 19.68 2.29
C GLY A 4 3.03 19.20 3.59
N ALA A 5 3.67 18.23 4.24
CA ALA A 5 3.23 17.67 5.51
C ALA A 5 3.21 18.72 6.63
N SER A 6 4.20 19.61 6.68
CA SER A 6 4.32 20.62 7.73
C SER A 6 3.21 21.68 7.70
N THR A 7 2.46 21.79 6.60
CA THR A 7 1.33 22.72 6.49
C THR A 7 0.01 22.13 6.99
N ILE A 8 -0.05 20.81 7.22
CA ILE A 8 -1.26 20.11 7.68
C ILE A 8 -1.12 19.85 9.18
N LYS A 9 -1.98 20.47 9.97
CA LYS A 9 -2.00 20.29 11.43
C LYS A 9 -3.34 19.76 11.87
N LYS A 10 -3.39 18.48 12.22
CA LYS A 10 -4.58 17.80 12.76
C LYS A 10 -4.17 16.86 13.88
N ASP A 11 -5.00 16.73 14.89
CA ASP A 11 -4.70 15.91 16.07
C ASP A 11 -4.56 14.42 15.75
N ASN A 12 -5.21 13.96 14.69
CA ASN A 12 -5.21 12.55 14.28
C ASN A 12 -4.27 12.27 13.12
N LEU A 13 -3.36 13.19 12.80
CA LEU A 13 -2.43 13.06 11.68
C LEU A 13 -1.01 13.23 12.18
N SER A 14 -0.18 12.21 11.94
CA SER A 14 1.24 12.22 12.30
C SER A 14 2.08 11.92 11.06
N PHE A 15 3.24 12.58 10.97
CA PHE A 15 4.21 12.35 9.92
C PHE A 15 5.47 11.73 10.50
N PHE A 16 5.99 10.71 9.82
CA PHE A 16 7.23 10.04 10.16
C PHE A 16 8.10 9.94 8.91
N ILE A 17 9.37 10.31 9.05
CA ILE A 17 10.36 10.20 7.97
C ILE A 17 11.31 9.07 8.32
N GLY A 18 11.27 8.00 7.53
CA GLY A 18 12.09 6.83 7.77
C GLY A 18 11.48 5.59 7.11
N ASN A 19 12.03 4.45 7.47
CA ASN A 19 11.56 3.16 6.99
C ASN A 19 10.59 2.57 8.01
N PHE A 20 9.32 2.37 7.61
CA PHE A 20 8.29 1.84 8.51
C PHE A 20 8.63 0.43 9.01
N MET A 21 9.42 -0.33 8.26
CA MET A 21 9.85 -1.69 8.66
C MET A 21 10.85 -1.67 9.83
N GLU A 22 11.43 -0.50 10.11
CA GLU A 22 12.39 -0.29 11.20
C GLU A 22 11.78 0.47 12.38
N ASP A 23 10.51 0.87 12.28
CA ASP A 23 9.83 1.65 13.32
C ASP A 23 9.06 0.71 14.27
N ASP A 24 9.58 0.56 15.47
CA ASP A 24 8.98 -0.28 16.51
C ASP A 24 7.75 0.37 17.18
N ASP A 25 7.51 1.65 16.93
CA ASP A 25 6.39 2.38 17.54
C ASP A 25 5.07 2.21 16.79
N ILE A 26 5.09 1.59 15.60
CA ILE A 26 3.86 1.35 14.84
C ILE A 26 3.11 0.15 15.43
N ASP A 27 1.89 0.40 15.89
CA ASP A 27 0.99 -0.65 16.34
C ASP A 27 0.24 -1.26 15.15
N TRP A 28 0.83 -2.28 14.57
CA TRP A 28 0.32 -2.92 13.35
C TRP A 28 -1.04 -3.59 13.54
N ASP A 29 -1.40 -3.99 14.76
CA ASP A 29 -2.71 -4.56 15.04
C ASP A 29 -3.83 -3.54 14.85
N ASN A 30 -3.51 -2.25 14.95
CA ASN A 30 -4.45 -1.14 14.75
C ASN A 30 -4.31 -0.46 13.38
N VAL A 31 -3.43 -0.95 12.51
CA VAL A 31 -3.33 -0.45 11.13
C VAL A 31 -4.29 -1.23 10.24
N SER A 32 -5.26 -0.54 9.67
CA SER A 32 -6.30 -1.14 8.81
C SER A 32 -5.98 -1.03 7.33
N ILE A 33 -5.29 0.04 6.92
CA ILE A 33 -4.99 0.33 5.53
C ILE A 33 -3.52 0.77 5.41
N VAL A 34 -2.82 0.21 4.43
CA VAL A 34 -1.49 0.67 4.03
C VAL A 34 -1.57 1.07 2.56
N MET A 35 -1.12 2.28 2.24
CA MET A 35 -0.99 2.75 0.87
C MET A 35 0.50 2.75 0.48
N ILE A 36 0.83 2.15 -0.64
CA ILE A 36 2.19 2.12 -1.17
C ILE A 36 2.27 2.92 -2.47
N ASP A 37 3.16 3.89 -2.47
CA ASP A 37 3.52 4.71 -3.62
C ASP A 37 5.00 5.07 -3.46
N VAL A 38 5.90 4.26 -4.01
CA VAL A 38 7.35 4.37 -3.79
C VAL A 38 8.13 4.37 -5.10
N ASP A 39 9.27 5.05 -5.08
CA ASP A 39 10.24 5.06 -6.17
C ASP A 39 11.37 4.03 -5.91
N PRO A 40 12.00 3.52 -6.95
CA PRO A 40 11.59 3.57 -8.36
C PRO A 40 10.39 2.64 -8.61
N HIS A 41 9.65 2.87 -9.68
CA HIS A 41 8.45 2.10 -10.01
C HIS A 41 8.81 0.77 -10.70
N ASP A 42 9.58 -0.07 -10.02
CA ASP A 42 10.07 -1.36 -10.54
C ASP A 42 9.52 -2.59 -9.79
N GLY A 43 8.75 -2.37 -8.74
CA GLY A 43 8.17 -3.43 -7.93
C GLY A 43 9.07 -4.02 -6.86
N ALA A 44 10.36 -3.68 -6.84
CA ALA A 44 11.31 -4.26 -5.89
C ALA A 44 11.00 -3.86 -4.44
N GLN A 45 10.80 -2.57 -4.19
CA GLN A 45 10.45 -2.07 -2.86
C GLN A 45 9.10 -2.61 -2.40
N GLU A 46 8.14 -2.62 -3.28
CA GLU A 46 6.80 -3.11 -2.99
C GLU A 46 6.83 -4.58 -2.57
N ARG A 47 7.60 -5.42 -3.26
CA ARG A 47 7.75 -6.83 -2.90
C ARG A 47 8.36 -7.01 -1.51
N VAL A 48 9.40 -6.24 -1.20
CA VAL A 48 10.05 -6.28 0.13
C VAL A 48 9.04 -5.89 1.22
N MET A 49 8.29 -4.82 1.01
CA MET A 49 7.30 -4.34 1.98
C MET A 49 6.17 -5.34 2.20
N MET A 50 5.67 -5.94 1.12
CA MET A 50 4.61 -6.96 1.22
C MET A 50 5.10 -8.21 1.95
N ASP A 51 6.30 -8.70 1.63
CA ASP A 51 6.87 -9.87 2.30
C ASP A 51 7.08 -9.59 3.79
N TRP A 52 7.53 -8.41 4.14
CA TRP A 52 7.70 -8.00 5.52
C TRP A 52 6.36 -8.00 6.27
N LEU A 53 5.31 -7.46 5.66
CA LEU A 53 3.97 -7.44 6.24
C LEU A 53 3.39 -8.85 6.39
N ARG A 54 3.62 -9.73 5.42
CA ARG A 54 3.21 -11.14 5.50
C ARG A 54 3.91 -11.87 6.65
N ASP A 55 5.22 -11.69 6.78
CA ASP A 55 6.02 -12.30 7.84
C ASP A 55 5.57 -11.81 9.22
N LYS A 56 5.14 -10.57 9.32
CA LYS A 56 4.61 -9.98 10.55
C LYS A 56 3.20 -10.47 10.87
N GLY A 57 2.52 -11.06 9.92
CA GLY A 57 1.13 -11.50 10.08
C GLY A 57 0.11 -10.36 10.03
N TRP A 58 0.48 -9.24 9.40
CA TRP A 58 -0.43 -8.11 9.28
C TRP A 58 -1.67 -8.47 8.47
N LYS A 59 -2.82 -8.02 8.96
CA LYS A 59 -4.12 -8.21 8.30
C LYS A 59 -4.75 -6.84 8.05
N GLY A 60 -5.04 -6.56 6.79
CA GLY A 60 -5.60 -5.27 6.40
C GLY A 60 -5.69 -5.14 4.89
N ILE A 61 -6.03 -3.96 4.45
CA ILE A 61 -6.15 -3.64 3.03
C ILE A 61 -4.95 -2.82 2.59
N MET A 62 -4.32 -3.24 1.52
CA MET A 62 -3.22 -2.48 0.91
C MET A 62 -3.68 -1.84 -0.40
N LEU A 63 -3.38 -0.56 -0.55
CA LEU A 63 -3.58 0.18 -1.78
C LEU A 63 -2.26 0.27 -2.53
N HIS A 64 -2.25 -0.18 -3.77
CA HIS A 64 -1.12 -0.02 -4.68
C HIS A 64 -1.42 1.03 -5.72
N ASP A 65 -0.49 1.97 -5.90
CA ASP A 65 -0.56 2.94 -6.98
C ASP A 65 0.20 2.41 -8.22
N ASP A 66 -0.11 2.99 -9.37
CA ASP A 66 0.61 2.78 -10.63
C ASP A 66 0.61 1.33 -11.16
N ILE A 67 -0.43 0.54 -10.89
CA ILE A 67 -0.56 -0.82 -11.41
C ILE A 67 -0.94 -0.89 -12.89
N GLY A 68 -1.15 0.24 -13.53
CA GLY A 68 -1.57 0.32 -14.93
C GLY A 68 -0.45 0.08 -15.92
N PRO A 69 -0.76 0.10 -17.23
CA PRO A 69 0.20 -0.28 -18.27
C PRO A 69 1.37 0.69 -18.45
N GLY A 70 1.32 1.87 -17.85
CA GLY A 70 2.44 2.81 -17.88
C GLY A 70 3.65 2.35 -17.07
N TRP A 71 3.50 1.36 -16.19
CA TRP A 71 4.54 0.85 -15.32
C TRP A 71 4.62 -0.67 -15.40
N PRO A 72 5.27 -1.22 -16.45
CA PRO A 72 5.24 -2.67 -16.71
C PRO A 72 5.81 -3.53 -15.59
N ASP A 73 6.84 -3.05 -14.89
CA ASP A 73 7.43 -3.80 -13.77
C ASP A 73 6.50 -3.84 -12.54
N ILE A 74 5.77 -2.76 -12.29
CA ILE A 74 4.74 -2.74 -11.25
C ILE A 74 3.58 -3.66 -11.63
N GLN A 75 3.18 -3.65 -12.90
CA GLN A 75 2.11 -4.52 -13.40
C GLN A 75 2.49 -6.00 -13.22
N LEU A 76 3.73 -6.36 -13.50
CA LEU A 76 4.24 -7.71 -13.27
C LEU A 76 4.19 -8.08 -11.78
N MET A 77 4.64 -7.18 -10.93
CA MET A 77 4.56 -7.36 -9.46
C MET A 77 3.10 -7.56 -9.02
N TRP A 78 2.19 -6.73 -9.52
CA TRP A 78 0.76 -6.84 -9.23
C TRP A 78 0.22 -8.23 -9.60
N ASP A 79 0.56 -8.74 -10.78
CA ASP A 79 0.09 -10.04 -11.26
C ASP A 79 0.59 -11.19 -10.39
N GLU A 80 1.73 -11.03 -9.73
CA GLU A 80 2.33 -12.05 -8.86
C GLU A 80 1.72 -12.11 -7.45
N ILE A 81 0.94 -11.12 -7.05
CA ILE A 81 0.35 -11.07 -5.70
C ILE A 81 -0.67 -12.20 -5.54
N PRO A 82 -0.47 -13.13 -4.57
CA PRO A 82 -1.36 -14.28 -4.41
C PRO A 82 -2.62 -13.97 -3.61
N GLU A 83 -2.61 -12.93 -2.77
CA GLU A 83 -3.76 -12.57 -1.96
C GLU A 83 -4.94 -12.10 -2.84
N PRO A 84 -6.18 -12.17 -2.33
CA PRO A 84 -7.33 -11.59 -3.04
C PRO A 84 -7.08 -10.12 -3.38
N LYS A 85 -7.31 -9.74 -4.62
CA LYS A 85 -7.02 -8.40 -5.12
C LYS A 85 -8.04 -7.95 -6.16
N ILE A 86 -8.24 -6.64 -6.23
CA ILE A 86 -9.17 -5.99 -7.15
C ILE A 86 -8.50 -4.78 -7.78
N ASP A 87 -8.56 -4.68 -9.10
CA ASP A 87 -8.17 -3.47 -9.83
C ASP A 87 -9.32 -2.48 -9.79
N VAL A 88 -9.10 -1.31 -9.18
CA VAL A 88 -10.10 -0.25 -9.03
C VAL A 88 -9.75 0.99 -9.85
N THR A 89 -8.93 0.84 -10.88
CA THR A 89 -8.46 1.95 -11.72
C THR A 89 -9.61 2.80 -12.26
N GLU A 90 -10.72 2.18 -12.66
CA GLU A 90 -11.86 2.90 -13.25
C GLU A 90 -12.50 3.92 -12.30
N ILE A 91 -12.41 3.69 -10.99
CA ILE A 91 -13.03 4.57 -9.99
C ILE A 91 -12.01 5.34 -9.16
N ALA A 92 -10.73 5.16 -9.42
CA ALA A 92 -9.67 5.79 -8.64
C ALA A 92 -8.75 6.61 -9.54
N HIS A 93 -7.54 6.15 -9.79
CA HIS A 93 -6.54 6.94 -10.50
C HIS A 93 -6.17 6.30 -11.85
N MET A 94 -6.01 7.14 -12.89
CA MET A 94 -5.79 6.66 -14.27
C MET A 94 -4.46 5.90 -14.46
N SER A 95 -3.48 6.11 -13.59
CA SER A 95 -2.20 5.36 -13.64
C SER A 95 -2.34 3.93 -13.13
N GLY A 96 -3.48 3.60 -12.54
CA GLY A 96 -3.79 2.29 -12.01
C GLY A 96 -3.81 2.27 -10.48
N THR A 97 -4.88 1.77 -9.91
CA THR A 97 -5.00 1.59 -8.46
C THR A 97 -5.52 0.20 -8.16
N GLY A 98 -4.84 -0.50 -7.27
CA GLY A 98 -5.21 -1.84 -6.85
C GLY A 98 -5.43 -1.94 -5.36
N LEU A 99 -6.38 -2.77 -4.97
CA LEU A 99 -6.65 -3.15 -3.59
C LEU A 99 -6.22 -4.60 -3.37
N VAL A 100 -5.45 -4.86 -2.32
CA VAL A 100 -5.06 -6.21 -1.92
C VAL A 100 -5.58 -6.47 -0.52
N ASN A 101 -6.23 -7.59 -0.33
CA ASN A 101 -6.75 -8.00 0.97
C ASN A 101 -5.80 -9.00 1.63
N PHE A 102 -5.07 -8.55 2.67
CA PHE A 102 -4.16 -9.38 3.46
C PHE A 102 -4.85 -10.04 4.66
N GLY A 103 -6.14 -9.80 4.87
CA GLY A 103 -6.86 -10.35 6.00
C GLY A 103 -8.19 -10.94 5.65
N GLU A 104 -8.48 -12.16 6.13
CA GLU A 104 -9.76 -12.83 5.90
C GLU A 104 -10.96 -12.10 6.50
N ALA A 105 -10.70 -11.21 7.48
CA ALA A 105 -11.74 -10.43 8.13
C ALA A 105 -12.24 -9.25 7.29
N HIS A 106 -11.59 -8.97 6.16
CA HIS A 106 -11.93 -7.84 5.30
C HIS A 106 -12.54 -8.32 4.00
N GLU A 107 -13.70 -7.79 3.67
CA GLU A 107 -14.30 -7.97 2.35
C GLU A 107 -14.10 -6.70 1.54
N VAL A 108 -13.57 -6.84 0.33
CA VAL A 108 -13.44 -5.74 -0.62
C VAL A 108 -14.44 -5.99 -1.75
N SER A 109 -15.42 -5.10 -1.86
CA SER A 109 -16.38 -5.17 -2.94
C SER A 109 -16.64 -3.78 -3.50
N ILE A 110 -16.85 -3.72 -4.81
CA ILE A 110 -17.20 -2.50 -5.53
C ILE A 110 -18.65 -2.64 -5.97
N VAL A 111 -19.46 -1.72 -5.51
CA VAL A 111 -20.90 -1.73 -5.79
C VAL A 111 -21.27 -0.60 -6.71
#